data_aa4300c9b2d494cb6b2ccd5deeddfde6
#
_entry.id   aa4300c9b2d494cb6b2ccd5deeddfde6
#
_cell.length_a   1.000
_cell.length_b   1.000
_cell.length_c   1.000
_cell.angle_alpha   90.00
_cell.angle_beta   90.00
_cell.angle_gamma   90.00
#
_symmetry.space_group_name_H-M   'P 1'
#
loop_
_entity.id
_entity.type
_entity.pdbx_description
1 polymer ?
#
loop_
_entity_poly.entity_id
_entity_poly.type
_entity_poly.pdbx_seq_one_letter_code
_entity_poly.pdbx_strand_id
1 'polypeptide(L)'
;MSNKKSSTSFLVQGSILAMASIISRIIGLVYRIPLTAIIGNKGNDYYGCAFEIYNILLIISSYSLPLAVSKLVSADMSLGRKKNVYRILKCALIFGLVSGTIAALILFFWAEFITGTIMKTPYSIFAVKVLVPTLIVVAVLGVMRGFFQGLGTMMPSAVSQILEQIANAIVSVWAAYVLYSYGTKVGAVLGNTENYAAAYGAAGGTLGTGTGAVVGLLFASFVLLAYLSVFKRQMKRERRAKVDSYSYIFKILFITIIPVLMSTTIYNCNAILDQAIFKNIANLQGYSANDISEWNGIYTGKYKTLINVPISIASALAASSVPALTAAYTNGKKEAVRSQINTAIRFIMVVAFPCAVGMGVLASPILQLLFRDSSELAASMLQLGAVSIVFFSLSTLSNGLLQGINRMREPVKNALIALVLHIGLLVVLMYAFQLNIYAVVYANAFFGLLMCVLNAHSVKKYSGYRQEIRRTFVIPGISALIMGVAVYLSYQLALYLFRVNAIATVFSIFIGVIVYAVVLLLLKGLTEEEILKFPKGAALVRLARKMHLLR
;
A
#
# COMPACT_ATOMS: atom_id res chain seq x y z
N MET A 1 -30.31 -8.27 -23.77
CA MET A 1 -30.48 -8.09 -22.29
C MET A 1 -29.47 -8.87 -21.44
N SER A 2 -28.83 -9.93 -21.91
CA SER A 2 -27.84 -10.76 -21.19
C SER A 2 -26.52 -10.00 -20.88
N ASN A 3 -26.00 -9.18 -21.77
CA ASN A 3 -24.71 -8.47 -21.61
C ASN A 3 -24.74 -7.33 -20.55
N LYS A 4 -25.90 -6.71 -20.29
CA LYS A 4 -26.02 -5.65 -19.28
C LYS A 4 -25.99 -6.20 -17.84
N LYS A 5 -26.57 -7.38 -17.61
CA LYS A 5 -26.55 -8.06 -16.29
C LYS A 5 -25.15 -8.56 -15.91
N SER A 6 -24.35 -9.02 -16.89
CA SER A 6 -22.99 -9.51 -16.63
C SER A 6 -22.01 -8.38 -16.29
N SER A 7 -22.11 -7.23 -16.97
CA SER A 7 -21.24 -6.07 -16.68
C SER A 7 -21.54 -5.41 -15.33
N THR A 8 -22.82 -5.32 -14.95
CA THR A 8 -23.23 -4.80 -13.63
C THR A 8 -22.76 -5.71 -12.50
N SER A 9 -22.84 -7.04 -12.69
CA SER A 9 -22.35 -8.02 -11.73
C SER A 9 -20.83 -7.92 -11.53
N PHE A 10 -20.04 -7.74 -12.59
CA PHE A 10 -18.58 -7.60 -12.50
C PHE A 10 -18.15 -6.32 -11.78
N LEU A 11 -18.82 -5.20 -12.05
CA LEU A 11 -18.56 -3.93 -11.35
C LEU A 11 -18.87 -4.03 -9.86
N VAL A 12 -19.97 -4.68 -9.48
CA VAL A 12 -20.33 -4.91 -8.07
C VAL A 12 -19.30 -5.81 -7.39
N GLN A 13 -18.86 -6.88 -8.04
CA GLN A 13 -17.83 -7.78 -7.50
C GLN A 13 -16.49 -7.06 -7.30
N GLY A 14 -16.05 -6.24 -8.27
CA GLY A 14 -14.85 -5.43 -8.15
C GLY A 14 -14.91 -4.43 -6.98
N SER A 15 -16.09 -3.83 -6.75
CA SER A 15 -16.32 -2.91 -5.61
C SER A 15 -16.18 -3.61 -4.27
N ILE A 16 -16.63 -4.87 -4.15
CA ILE A 16 -16.50 -5.67 -2.91
C ILE A 16 -15.02 -5.87 -2.56
N LEU A 17 -14.19 -6.25 -3.52
CA LEU A 17 -12.76 -6.46 -3.29
C LEU A 17 -12.05 -5.15 -2.95
N ALA A 18 -12.41 -4.05 -3.62
CA ALA A 18 -11.87 -2.72 -3.32
C ALA A 18 -12.22 -2.28 -1.89
N MET A 19 -13.48 -2.45 -1.46
CA MET A 19 -13.90 -2.16 -0.09
C MET A 19 -13.16 -3.02 0.94
N ALA A 20 -13.02 -4.32 0.69
CA ALA A 20 -12.27 -5.21 1.57
C ALA A 20 -10.79 -4.76 1.71
N SER A 21 -10.18 -4.32 0.60
CA SER A 21 -8.81 -3.79 0.61
C SER A 21 -8.69 -2.49 1.42
N ILE A 22 -9.69 -1.60 1.37
CA ILE A 22 -9.72 -0.37 2.18
C ILE A 22 -9.87 -0.72 3.67
N ILE A 23 -10.82 -1.60 4.01
CA ILE A 23 -11.03 -2.06 5.38
C ILE A 23 -9.76 -2.70 5.94
N SER A 24 -9.11 -3.57 5.17
CA SER A 24 -7.84 -4.22 5.55
C SER A 24 -6.74 -3.20 5.83
N ARG A 25 -6.65 -2.12 5.06
CA ARG A 25 -5.67 -1.05 5.28
C ARG A 25 -5.97 -0.23 6.54
N ILE A 26 -7.25 0.02 6.83
CA ILE A 26 -7.67 0.69 8.07
C ILE A 26 -7.29 -0.17 9.28
N ILE A 27 -7.60 -1.47 9.25
CA ILE A 27 -7.21 -2.40 10.31
C ILE A 27 -5.68 -2.40 10.46
N GLY A 28 -4.95 -2.42 9.31
CA GLY A 28 -3.49 -2.34 9.26
C GLY A 28 -2.91 -1.11 9.95
N LEU A 29 -3.56 0.05 9.79
CA LEU A 29 -3.16 1.28 10.48
C LEU A 29 -3.44 1.20 11.99
N VAL A 30 -4.66 0.76 12.35
CA VAL A 30 -5.11 0.78 13.74
C VAL A 30 -4.23 -0.08 14.64
N TYR A 31 -3.87 -1.30 14.22
CA TYR A 31 -3.01 -2.15 15.06
C TYR A 31 -1.54 -1.70 15.10
N ARG A 32 -1.09 -0.93 14.10
CA ARG A 32 0.28 -0.39 14.08
C ARG A 32 0.54 0.57 15.23
N ILE A 33 -0.47 1.29 15.68
CA ILE A 33 -0.35 2.22 16.80
C ILE A 33 0.06 1.48 18.10
N PRO A 34 -0.73 0.53 18.63
CA PRO A 34 -0.33 -0.22 19.82
C PRO A 34 0.93 -1.07 19.60
N LEU A 35 1.14 -1.63 18.41
CA LEU A 35 2.37 -2.37 18.11
C LEU A 35 3.60 -1.47 18.28
N THR A 36 3.60 -0.28 17.67
CA THR A 36 4.69 0.69 17.78
C THR A 36 4.96 1.11 19.22
N ALA A 37 3.91 1.28 20.03
CA ALA A 37 4.04 1.61 21.45
C ALA A 37 4.70 0.46 22.27
N ILE A 38 4.44 -0.80 21.91
CA ILE A 38 5.01 -1.97 22.58
C ILE A 38 6.48 -2.17 22.22
N ILE A 39 6.81 -2.17 20.92
CA ILE A 39 8.15 -2.55 20.46
C ILE A 39 9.16 -1.39 20.45
N GLY A 40 8.67 -0.15 20.58
CA GLY A 40 9.49 1.06 20.57
C GLY A 40 10.13 1.37 19.21
N ASN A 41 10.98 2.38 19.15
CA ASN A 41 11.64 2.80 17.90
C ASN A 41 12.58 1.71 17.36
N LYS A 42 13.44 1.13 18.21
CA LYS A 42 14.34 0.03 17.81
C LYS A 42 13.58 -1.20 17.29
N GLY A 43 12.51 -1.59 17.96
CA GLY A 43 11.68 -2.69 17.49
C GLY A 43 11.01 -2.39 16.14
N ASN A 44 10.62 -1.14 15.89
CA ASN A 44 10.10 -0.71 14.60
C ASN A 44 11.16 -0.72 13.49
N ASP A 45 12.43 -0.42 13.80
CA ASP A 45 13.53 -0.59 12.87
C ASP A 45 13.70 -2.06 12.48
N TYR A 46 13.74 -2.96 13.47
CA TYR A 46 13.92 -4.40 13.23
C TYR A 46 12.72 -5.00 12.46
N TYR A 47 11.52 -4.61 12.84
CA TYR A 47 10.29 -4.97 12.14
C TYR A 47 10.27 -4.44 10.70
N GLY A 48 10.60 -3.16 10.52
CA GLY A 48 10.62 -2.51 9.21
C GLY A 48 11.64 -3.15 8.26
N CYS A 49 12.85 -3.41 8.75
CA CYS A 49 13.90 -4.10 8.00
C CYS A 49 13.43 -5.49 7.54
N ALA A 50 12.89 -6.29 8.47
CA ALA A 50 12.40 -7.63 8.16
C ALA A 50 11.25 -7.59 7.14
N PHE A 51 10.37 -6.60 7.25
CA PHE A 51 9.20 -6.46 6.37
C PHE A 51 9.58 -6.03 4.96
N GLU A 52 10.57 -5.15 4.79
CA GLU A 52 11.05 -4.75 3.46
C GLU A 52 11.75 -5.91 2.74
N ILE A 53 12.57 -6.70 3.45
CA ILE A 53 13.20 -7.90 2.89
C ILE A 53 12.14 -8.93 2.48
N TYR A 54 11.18 -9.18 3.35
CA TYR A 54 10.06 -10.08 3.09
C TYR A 54 9.23 -9.62 1.89
N ASN A 55 8.91 -8.32 1.80
CA ASN A 55 8.10 -7.76 0.71
C ASN A 55 8.71 -7.99 -0.67
N ILE A 56 10.01 -7.85 -0.83
CA ILE A 56 10.66 -8.09 -2.12
C ILE A 56 10.50 -9.56 -2.52
N LEU A 57 10.76 -10.48 -1.61
CA LEU A 57 10.61 -11.91 -1.88
C LEU A 57 9.14 -12.30 -2.09
N LEU A 58 8.23 -11.67 -1.38
CA LEU A 58 6.78 -11.81 -1.58
C LEU A 58 6.36 -11.37 -2.98
N ILE A 59 6.86 -10.22 -3.45
CA ILE A 59 6.58 -9.72 -4.78
C ILE A 59 7.09 -10.71 -5.83
N ILE A 60 8.33 -11.18 -5.67
CA ILE A 60 8.96 -12.12 -6.60
C ILE A 60 8.21 -13.46 -6.64
N SER A 61 7.78 -13.99 -5.50
CA SER A 61 7.21 -15.34 -5.41
C SER A 61 5.69 -15.40 -5.60
N SER A 62 4.95 -14.33 -5.23
CA SER A 62 3.52 -14.48 -4.96
C SER A 62 2.62 -13.36 -5.50
N TYR A 63 3.12 -12.13 -5.62
CA TYR A 63 2.27 -10.96 -5.88
C TYR A 63 1.53 -11.01 -7.22
N SER A 64 2.17 -11.55 -8.26
CA SER A 64 1.59 -11.66 -9.60
C SER A 64 0.70 -12.89 -9.80
N LEU A 65 0.73 -13.86 -8.88
CA LEU A 65 -0.01 -15.12 -8.98
C LEU A 65 -1.53 -14.92 -9.06
N PRO A 66 -2.18 -14.12 -8.18
CA PRO A 66 -3.62 -13.93 -8.25
C PRO A 66 -4.06 -13.38 -9.61
N LEU A 67 -3.32 -12.42 -10.17
CA LEU A 67 -3.65 -11.80 -11.46
C LEU A 67 -3.49 -12.80 -12.61
N ALA A 68 -2.38 -13.54 -12.66
CA ALA A 68 -2.10 -14.52 -13.71
C ALA A 68 -3.12 -15.65 -13.69
N VAL A 69 -3.39 -16.22 -12.52
CA VAL A 69 -4.37 -17.29 -12.34
C VAL A 69 -5.78 -16.82 -12.70
N SER A 70 -6.18 -15.65 -12.21
CA SER A 70 -7.49 -15.07 -12.51
C SER A 70 -7.71 -14.88 -14.02
N LYS A 71 -6.69 -14.38 -14.73
CA LYS A 71 -6.74 -14.17 -16.18
C LYS A 71 -6.92 -15.49 -16.93
N LEU A 72 -6.15 -16.53 -16.60
CA LEU A 72 -6.22 -17.82 -17.28
C LEU A 72 -7.52 -18.56 -16.97
N VAL A 73 -7.93 -18.58 -15.71
CA VAL A 73 -9.19 -19.20 -15.28
C VAL A 73 -10.39 -18.52 -15.93
N SER A 74 -10.43 -17.19 -15.97
CA SER A 74 -11.51 -16.43 -16.59
C SER A 74 -11.60 -16.69 -18.09
N ALA A 75 -10.47 -16.77 -18.80
CA ALA A 75 -10.42 -17.08 -20.22
C ALA A 75 -11.01 -18.46 -20.52
N ASP A 76 -10.60 -19.49 -19.79
CA ASP A 76 -11.09 -20.85 -20.00
C ASP A 76 -12.54 -21.07 -19.51
N MET A 77 -12.95 -20.37 -18.46
CA MET A 77 -14.34 -20.35 -18.02
C MET A 77 -15.28 -19.76 -19.08
N SER A 78 -14.87 -18.68 -19.75
CA SER A 78 -15.64 -18.07 -20.84
C SER A 78 -15.81 -18.99 -22.06
N LEU A 79 -14.85 -19.89 -22.27
CA LEU A 79 -14.87 -20.92 -23.31
C LEU A 79 -15.57 -22.22 -22.86
N GLY A 80 -16.06 -22.29 -21.63
CA GLY A 80 -16.68 -23.48 -21.06
C GLY A 80 -15.71 -24.63 -20.74
N ARG A 81 -14.40 -24.42 -20.81
CA ARG A 81 -13.33 -25.45 -20.64
C ARG A 81 -13.00 -25.72 -19.16
N LYS A 82 -13.97 -26.26 -18.41
CA LYS A 82 -13.85 -26.49 -16.95
C LYS A 82 -12.76 -27.49 -16.58
N LYS A 83 -12.51 -28.52 -17.40
CA LYS A 83 -11.40 -29.47 -17.19
C LYS A 83 -10.06 -28.76 -17.26
N ASN A 84 -9.90 -27.80 -18.19
CA ASN A 84 -8.68 -27.00 -18.30
C ASN A 84 -8.53 -26.06 -17.10
N VAL A 85 -9.60 -25.42 -16.67
CA VAL A 85 -9.62 -24.59 -15.44
C VAL A 85 -9.13 -25.37 -14.21
N TYR A 86 -9.54 -26.63 -14.06
CA TYR A 86 -9.05 -27.47 -12.95
C TYR A 86 -7.57 -27.82 -13.07
N ARG A 87 -7.07 -28.03 -14.32
CA ARG A 87 -5.62 -28.20 -14.55
C ARG A 87 -4.84 -26.91 -14.24
N ILE A 88 -5.36 -25.75 -14.64
CA ILE A 88 -4.75 -24.45 -14.30
C ILE A 88 -4.63 -24.30 -12.79
N LEU A 89 -5.69 -24.63 -12.02
CA LEU A 89 -5.63 -24.58 -10.56
C LEU A 89 -4.51 -25.48 -10.01
N LYS A 90 -4.39 -26.73 -10.48
CA LYS A 90 -3.33 -27.65 -10.04
C LYS A 90 -1.93 -27.14 -10.38
N CYS A 91 -1.72 -26.71 -11.64
CA CYS A 91 -0.44 -26.15 -12.07
C CYS A 91 -0.08 -24.91 -11.26
N ALA A 92 -1.04 -24.03 -11.02
CA ALA A 92 -0.82 -22.80 -10.25
C ALA A 92 -0.50 -23.08 -8.77
N LEU A 93 -1.17 -24.07 -8.14
CA LEU A 93 -0.85 -24.49 -6.77
C LEU A 93 0.55 -25.07 -6.66
N ILE A 94 0.97 -25.92 -7.61
CA ILE A 94 2.34 -26.44 -7.66
C ILE A 94 3.32 -25.30 -7.88
N PHE A 95 3.05 -24.41 -8.83
CA PHE A 95 3.91 -23.25 -9.10
C PHE A 95 4.05 -22.35 -7.88
N GLY A 96 2.93 -22.00 -7.22
CA GLY A 96 2.94 -21.16 -6.02
C GLY A 96 3.68 -21.83 -4.86
N LEU A 97 3.49 -23.14 -4.65
CA LEU A 97 4.20 -23.89 -3.62
C LEU A 97 5.71 -23.89 -3.91
N VAL A 98 6.12 -24.17 -5.14
CA VAL A 98 7.54 -24.21 -5.53
C VAL A 98 8.17 -22.82 -5.44
N SER A 99 7.54 -21.79 -6.00
CA SER A 99 8.07 -20.42 -5.95
C SER A 99 8.13 -19.86 -4.53
N GLY A 100 7.10 -20.10 -3.72
CA GLY A 100 7.06 -19.72 -2.31
C GLY A 100 8.13 -20.45 -1.49
N THR A 101 8.34 -21.75 -1.75
CA THR A 101 9.39 -22.54 -1.07
C THR A 101 10.79 -22.06 -1.46
N ILE A 102 11.04 -21.78 -2.74
CA ILE A 102 12.33 -21.24 -3.19
C ILE A 102 12.61 -19.89 -2.50
N ALA A 103 11.62 -18.98 -2.47
CA ALA A 103 11.77 -17.69 -1.81
C ALA A 103 12.01 -17.85 -0.30
N ALA A 104 11.30 -18.80 0.34
CA ALA A 104 11.47 -19.10 1.76
C ALA A 104 12.87 -19.67 2.06
N LEU A 105 13.38 -20.57 1.23
CA LEU A 105 14.75 -21.12 1.37
C LEU A 105 15.81 -20.02 1.15
N ILE A 106 15.65 -19.18 0.14
CA ILE A 106 16.55 -18.04 -0.07
C ILE A 106 16.56 -17.16 1.18
N LEU A 107 15.37 -16.80 1.71
CA LEU A 107 15.31 -15.97 2.90
C LEU A 107 15.92 -16.66 4.12
N PHE A 108 15.70 -17.95 4.31
CA PHE A 108 16.22 -18.71 5.45
C PHE A 108 17.75 -18.76 5.47
N PHE A 109 18.36 -19.12 4.35
CA PHE A 109 19.83 -19.29 4.27
C PHE A 109 20.58 -17.94 4.21
N TRP A 110 19.96 -16.92 3.62
CA TRP A 110 20.62 -15.62 3.44
C TRP A 110 20.18 -14.57 4.46
N ALA A 111 19.29 -14.93 5.40
CA ALA A 111 18.76 -14.00 6.41
C ALA A 111 19.87 -13.28 7.18
N GLU A 112 20.85 -14.01 7.68
CA GLU A 112 21.95 -13.46 8.48
C GLU A 112 22.84 -12.52 7.66
N PHE A 113 23.18 -12.90 6.44
CA PHE A 113 23.96 -12.07 5.53
C PHE A 113 23.21 -10.78 5.16
N ILE A 114 21.91 -10.90 4.83
CA ILE A 114 21.10 -9.74 4.45
C ILE A 114 20.93 -8.79 5.64
N THR A 115 20.54 -9.29 6.81
CA THR A 115 20.28 -8.45 7.98
C THR A 115 21.57 -7.87 8.58
N GLY A 116 22.64 -8.67 8.67
CA GLY A 116 23.91 -8.27 9.28
C GLY A 116 24.78 -7.43 8.36
N THR A 117 25.01 -7.89 7.12
CA THR A 117 25.98 -7.26 6.22
C THR A 117 25.35 -6.16 5.37
N ILE A 118 24.21 -6.43 4.73
CA ILE A 118 23.57 -5.48 3.80
C ILE A 118 22.81 -4.42 4.58
N MET A 119 21.96 -4.84 5.52
CA MET A 119 21.05 -3.93 6.23
C MET A 119 21.65 -3.36 7.52
N LYS A 120 22.81 -3.83 7.96
CA LYS A 120 23.45 -3.42 9.22
C LYS A 120 22.52 -3.46 10.42
N THR A 121 21.62 -4.44 10.44
CA THR A 121 20.60 -4.61 11.49
C THR A 121 20.51 -6.08 11.89
N PRO A 122 21.51 -6.65 12.56
CA PRO A 122 21.61 -8.09 12.84
C PRO A 122 20.43 -8.62 13.66
N TYR A 123 19.89 -7.84 14.59
CA TYR A 123 18.75 -8.22 15.41
C TYR A 123 17.43 -8.39 14.65
N SER A 124 17.32 -7.88 13.41
CA SER A 124 16.15 -8.12 12.55
C SER A 124 16.00 -9.58 12.13
N ILE A 125 17.03 -10.40 12.30
CA ILE A 125 17.01 -11.84 11.94
C ILE A 125 15.88 -12.60 12.62
N PHE A 126 15.54 -12.24 13.87
CA PHE A 126 14.44 -12.88 14.59
C PHE A 126 13.10 -12.67 13.89
N ALA A 127 12.81 -11.44 13.49
CA ALA A 127 11.60 -11.10 12.75
C ALA A 127 11.60 -11.69 11.32
N VAL A 128 12.76 -11.71 10.65
CA VAL A 128 12.92 -12.32 9.31
C VAL A 128 12.63 -13.82 9.36
N LYS A 129 13.20 -14.56 10.32
CA LYS A 129 12.99 -16.01 10.43
C LYS A 129 11.53 -16.39 10.64
N VAL A 130 10.77 -15.57 11.37
CA VAL A 130 9.32 -15.76 11.56
C VAL A 130 8.55 -15.60 10.25
N LEU A 131 9.01 -14.73 9.34
CA LEU A 131 8.38 -14.49 8.04
C LEU A 131 8.70 -15.56 6.98
N VAL A 132 9.73 -16.38 7.18
CA VAL A 132 10.13 -17.40 6.19
C VAL A 132 8.97 -18.33 5.80
N PRO A 133 8.26 -19.01 6.71
CA PRO A 133 7.17 -19.90 6.35
C PRO A 133 5.98 -19.14 5.74
N THR A 134 5.82 -17.86 6.05
CA THR A 134 4.73 -17.03 5.55
C THR A 134 4.77 -16.89 4.02
N LEU A 135 5.96 -16.88 3.40
CA LEU A 135 6.11 -16.81 1.94
C LEU A 135 5.41 -17.97 1.23
N ILE A 136 5.52 -19.19 1.78
CA ILE A 136 4.86 -20.37 1.22
C ILE A 136 3.34 -20.25 1.36
N VAL A 137 2.88 -19.86 2.54
CA VAL A 137 1.45 -19.73 2.85
C VAL A 137 0.79 -18.69 1.93
N VAL A 138 1.42 -17.52 1.78
CA VAL A 138 0.87 -16.43 0.96
C VAL A 138 0.90 -16.77 -0.54
N ALA A 139 1.90 -17.51 -1.02
CA ALA A 139 1.95 -17.95 -2.40
C ALA A 139 0.76 -18.86 -2.74
N VAL A 140 0.47 -19.84 -1.89
CA VAL A 140 -0.69 -20.75 -2.07
C VAL A 140 -2.01 -19.99 -1.93
N LEU A 141 -2.12 -19.12 -0.93
CA LEU A 141 -3.30 -18.26 -0.72
C LEU A 141 -3.56 -17.35 -1.94
N GLY A 142 -2.51 -16.79 -2.53
CA GLY A 142 -2.59 -15.97 -3.73
C GLY A 142 -3.18 -16.72 -4.93
N VAL A 143 -2.79 -17.97 -5.14
CA VAL A 143 -3.36 -18.84 -6.17
C VAL A 143 -4.84 -19.08 -5.94
N MET A 144 -5.26 -19.40 -4.70
CA MET A 144 -6.67 -19.64 -4.38
C MET A 144 -7.52 -18.39 -4.60
N ARG A 145 -7.04 -17.22 -4.16
CA ARG A 145 -7.71 -15.94 -4.42
C ARG A 145 -7.85 -15.67 -5.91
N GLY A 146 -6.77 -15.88 -6.69
CA GLY A 146 -6.78 -15.74 -8.14
C GLY A 146 -7.78 -16.68 -8.82
N PHE A 147 -7.90 -17.90 -8.33
CA PHE A 147 -8.87 -18.88 -8.82
C PHE A 147 -10.32 -18.39 -8.62
N PHE A 148 -10.70 -17.95 -7.42
CA PHE A 148 -12.03 -17.40 -7.17
C PHE A 148 -12.33 -16.15 -8.00
N GLN A 149 -11.37 -15.25 -8.11
CA GLN A 149 -11.50 -14.05 -8.95
C GLN A 149 -11.69 -14.42 -10.42
N GLY A 150 -10.98 -15.42 -10.91
CA GLY A 150 -11.12 -15.95 -12.28
C GLY A 150 -12.46 -16.63 -12.53
N LEU A 151 -13.09 -17.21 -11.51
CA LEU A 151 -14.46 -17.72 -11.58
C LEU A 151 -15.53 -16.61 -11.58
N GLY A 152 -15.12 -15.34 -11.42
CA GLY A 152 -16.02 -14.19 -11.38
C GLY A 152 -16.64 -13.92 -10.00
N THR A 153 -16.14 -14.54 -8.92
CA THR A 153 -16.58 -14.28 -7.56
C THR A 153 -15.45 -13.66 -6.73
N MET A 154 -15.65 -12.43 -6.26
CA MET A 154 -14.67 -11.71 -5.45
C MET A 154 -14.87 -11.91 -3.93
N MET A 155 -16.06 -12.38 -3.52
CA MET A 155 -16.42 -12.55 -2.10
C MET A 155 -15.44 -13.41 -1.31
N PRO A 156 -15.03 -14.62 -1.75
CA PRO A 156 -14.11 -15.44 -0.99
C PRO A 156 -12.74 -14.75 -0.80
N SER A 157 -12.26 -14.05 -1.82
CA SER A 157 -11.02 -13.26 -1.74
C SER A 157 -11.15 -12.10 -0.76
N ALA A 158 -12.25 -11.35 -0.80
CA ALA A 158 -12.52 -10.22 0.07
C ALA A 158 -12.61 -10.65 1.54
N VAL A 159 -13.40 -11.69 1.84
CA VAL A 159 -13.55 -12.19 3.20
C VAL A 159 -12.25 -12.75 3.75
N SER A 160 -11.51 -13.55 2.93
CA SER A 160 -10.20 -14.07 3.35
C SER A 160 -9.21 -12.96 3.69
N GLN A 161 -9.23 -11.84 2.96
CA GLN A 161 -8.37 -10.68 3.20
C GLN A 161 -8.72 -9.96 4.51
N ILE A 162 -10.01 -9.80 4.80
CA ILE A 162 -10.46 -9.17 6.06
C ILE A 162 -10.10 -10.08 7.25
N LEU A 163 -10.37 -11.38 7.17
CA LEU A 163 -10.03 -12.36 8.23
C LEU A 163 -8.53 -12.39 8.48
N GLU A 164 -7.72 -12.40 7.42
CA GLU A 164 -6.27 -12.30 7.49
C GLU A 164 -5.84 -11.07 8.30
N GLN A 165 -6.41 -9.90 8.00
CA GLN A 165 -6.02 -8.66 8.68
C GLN A 165 -6.52 -8.58 10.13
N ILE A 166 -7.68 -9.11 10.43
CA ILE A 166 -8.18 -9.20 11.82
C ILE A 166 -7.26 -10.11 12.64
N ALA A 167 -6.94 -11.30 12.13
CA ALA A 167 -6.04 -12.23 12.81
C ALA A 167 -4.63 -11.63 12.97
N ASN A 168 -4.11 -10.99 11.91
CA ASN A 168 -2.85 -10.27 11.95
C ASN A 168 -2.86 -9.20 13.04
N ALA A 169 -3.88 -8.34 13.09
CA ALA A 169 -3.97 -7.27 14.08
C ALA A 169 -3.95 -7.78 15.52
N ILE A 170 -4.76 -8.81 15.82
CA ILE A 170 -4.86 -9.37 17.16
C ILE A 170 -3.54 -10.05 17.56
N VAL A 171 -3.02 -10.93 16.68
CA VAL A 171 -1.84 -11.72 17.00
C VAL A 171 -0.57 -10.87 17.02
N SER A 172 -0.41 -9.89 16.11
CA SER A 172 0.75 -8.99 16.12
C SER A 172 0.88 -8.25 17.44
N VAL A 173 -0.20 -7.67 17.95
CA VAL A 173 -0.16 -6.90 19.20
C VAL A 173 0.07 -7.82 20.40
N TRP A 174 -0.67 -8.91 20.49
CA TRP A 174 -0.53 -9.87 21.57
C TRP A 174 0.85 -10.53 21.59
N ALA A 175 1.32 -11.06 20.46
CA ALA A 175 2.60 -11.74 20.38
C ALA A 175 3.78 -10.77 20.59
N ALA A 176 3.68 -9.54 20.08
CA ALA A 176 4.69 -8.52 20.34
C ALA A 176 4.82 -8.23 21.83
N TYR A 177 3.71 -8.09 22.58
CA TYR A 177 3.72 -7.86 24.02
C TYR A 177 4.37 -9.03 24.78
N VAL A 178 3.95 -10.25 24.49
CA VAL A 178 4.48 -11.46 25.15
C VAL A 178 5.95 -11.66 24.84
N LEU A 179 6.33 -11.59 23.56
CA LEU A 179 7.71 -11.82 23.13
C LEU A 179 8.63 -10.68 23.52
N TYR A 180 8.17 -9.43 23.59
CA TYR A 180 8.96 -8.31 24.12
C TYR A 180 9.35 -8.59 25.58
N SER A 181 8.39 -9.00 26.41
CA SER A 181 8.66 -9.37 27.82
C SER A 181 9.60 -10.58 27.94
N TYR A 182 9.48 -11.56 27.05
CA TYR A 182 10.41 -12.69 26.99
C TYR A 182 11.82 -12.25 26.56
N GLY A 183 11.92 -11.41 25.53
CA GLY A 183 13.17 -10.83 25.03
C GLY A 183 13.90 -10.00 26.10
N THR A 184 13.15 -9.31 26.97
CA THR A 184 13.72 -8.60 28.13
C THR A 184 14.46 -9.56 29.07
N LYS A 185 13.86 -10.73 29.36
CA LYS A 185 14.51 -11.75 30.21
C LYS A 185 15.75 -12.36 29.54
N VAL A 186 15.64 -12.68 28.25
CA VAL A 186 16.78 -13.20 27.46
C VAL A 186 17.92 -12.18 27.42
N GLY A 187 17.60 -10.92 27.17
CA GLY A 187 18.59 -9.84 27.10
C GLY A 187 19.26 -9.55 28.45
N ALA A 188 18.56 -9.75 29.58
CA ALA A 188 19.14 -9.63 30.91
C ALA A 188 20.24 -10.67 31.15
N VAL A 189 20.08 -11.88 30.61
CA VAL A 189 21.08 -12.93 30.69
C VAL A 189 22.26 -12.70 29.75
N LEU A 190 21.99 -12.19 28.54
CA LEU A 190 22.98 -11.99 27.48
C LEU A 190 23.67 -10.60 27.53
N GLY A 191 23.31 -9.75 28.51
CA GLY A 191 23.93 -8.43 28.70
C GLY A 191 23.47 -7.35 27.73
N ASN A 192 22.36 -7.56 26.98
CA ASN A 192 21.83 -6.57 26.02
C ASN A 192 20.29 -6.58 26.00
N THR A 193 19.70 -6.14 27.10
CA THR A 193 18.25 -6.20 27.34
C THR A 193 17.43 -5.46 26.30
N GLU A 194 17.86 -4.26 25.93
CA GLU A 194 17.09 -3.40 25.04
C GLU A 194 16.99 -3.99 23.62
N ASN A 195 18.10 -4.44 23.05
CA ASN A 195 18.11 -4.98 21.69
C ASN A 195 17.38 -6.33 21.60
N TYR A 196 17.53 -7.21 22.59
CA TYR A 196 16.79 -8.48 22.59
C TYR A 196 15.29 -8.27 22.81
N ALA A 197 14.89 -7.38 23.72
CA ALA A 197 13.47 -7.04 23.90
C ALA A 197 12.85 -6.52 22.60
N ALA A 198 13.51 -5.57 21.94
CA ALA A 198 13.08 -5.00 20.66
C ALA A 198 13.03 -6.06 19.54
N ALA A 199 14.03 -6.95 19.46
CA ALA A 199 14.13 -8.01 18.46
C ALA A 199 13.00 -9.05 18.60
N TYR A 200 12.78 -9.54 19.82
CA TYR A 200 11.69 -10.49 20.10
C TYR A 200 10.31 -9.82 19.94
N GLY A 201 10.17 -8.54 20.33
CA GLY A 201 8.96 -7.77 20.10
C GLY A 201 8.66 -7.62 18.60
N ALA A 202 9.66 -7.32 17.78
CA ALA A 202 9.54 -7.26 16.33
C ALA A 202 9.17 -8.63 15.73
N ALA A 203 9.77 -9.71 16.23
CA ALA A 203 9.41 -11.09 15.83
C ALA A 203 7.95 -11.40 16.16
N GLY A 204 7.46 -10.97 17.32
CA GLY A 204 6.05 -11.09 17.70
C GLY A 204 5.13 -10.32 16.75
N GLY A 205 5.52 -9.08 16.38
CA GLY A 205 4.79 -8.28 15.41
C GLY A 205 4.69 -8.97 14.04
N THR A 206 5.78 -9.61 13.56
CA THR A 206 5.79 -10.34 12.29
C THR A 206 5.06 -11.68 12.36
N LEU A 207 4.96 -12.32 13.54
CA LEU A 207 4.19 -13.55 13.75
C LEU A 207 2.71 -13.36 13.40
N GLY A 208 2.14 -12.17 13.69
CA GLY A 208 0.78 -11.86 13.29
C GLY A 208 0.57 -11.90 11.78
N THR A 209 1.55 -11.45 10.99
CA THR A 209 1.48 -11.53 9.52
C THR A 209 1.40 -13.00 9.06
N GLY A 210 2.21 -13.87 9.63
CA GLY A 210 2.20 -15.31 9.33
C GLY A 210 0.88 -16.00 9.73
N THR A 211 0.44 -15.77 10.95
CA THR A 211 -0.82 -16.35 11.45
C THR A 211 -2.04 -15.81 10.71
N GLY A 212 -2.06 -14.52 10.38
CA GLY A 212 -3.08 -13.93 9.53
C GLY A 212 -3.17 -14.62 8.17
N ALA A 213 -2.03 -14.82 7.51
CA ALA A 213 -1.96 -15.53 6.24
C ALA A 213 -2.49 -16.97 6.36
N VAL A 214 -2.16 -17.69 7.45
CA VAL A 214 -2.67 -19.05 7.73
C VAL A 214 -4.20 -19.02 7.87
N VAL A 215 -4.76 -18.09 8.63
CA VAL A 215 -6.22 -17.95 8.80
C VAL A 215 -6.89 -17.67 7.45
N GLY A 216 -6.33 -16.77 6.64
CA GLY A 216 -6.80 -16.51 5.28
C GLY A 216 -6.75 -17.74 4.38
N LEU A 217 -5.66 -18.54 4.47
CA LEU A 217 -5.48 -19.78 3.72
C LEU A 217 -6.49 -20.85 4.16
N LEU A 218 -6.70 -21.03 5.46
CA LEU A 218 -7.68 -21.99 5.98
C LEU A 218 -9.09 -21.68 5.50
N PHE A 219 -9.49 -20.40 5.57
CA PHE A 219 -10.78 -19.95 5.05
C PHE A 219 -10.90 -20.20 3.54
N ALA A 220 -9.90 -19.78 2.75
CA ALA A 220 -9.90 -19.98 1.30
C ALA A 220 -9.92 -21.47 0.93
N SER A 221 -9.19 -22.31 1.68
CA SER A 221 -9.19 -23.77 1.51
C SER A 221 -10.56 -24.38 1.81
N PHE A 222 -11.21 -23.96 2.89
CA PHE A 222 -12.56 -24.41 3.24
C PHE A 222 -13.54 -24.10 2.11
N VAL A 223 -13.55 -22.86 1.61
CA VAL A 223 -14.43 -22.47 0.49
C VAL A 223 -14.09 -23.25 -0.78
N LEU A 224 -12.80 -23.45 -1.07
CA LEU A 224 -12.37 -24.23 -2.24
C LEU A 224 -12.84 -25.69 -2.16
N LEU A 225 -12.66 -26.34 -1.02
CA LEU A 225 -13.08 -27.74 -0.84
C LEU A 225 -14.62 -27.90 -0.98
N ALA A 226 -15.38 -26.99 -0.38
CA ALA A 226 -16.83 -26.97 -0.52
C ALA A 226 -17.27 -26.80 -2.00
N TYR A 227 -16.59 -25.92 -2.74
CA TYR A 227 -16.89 -25.66 -4.14
C TYR A 227 -16.42 -26.78 -5.07
N LEU A 228 -15.27 -27.41 -4.81
CA LEU A 228 -14.67 -28.42 -5.68
C LEU A 228 -15.58 -29.63 -5.93
N SER A 229 -16.39 -30.01 -4.97
CA SER A 229 -17.36 -31.13 -5.12
C SER A 229 -18.39 -30.83 -6.21
N VAL A 230 -18.91 -29.60 -6.20
CA VAL A 230 -19.86 -29.12 -7.21
C VAL A 230 -19.17 -28.94 -8.56
N PHE A 231 -17.97 -28.36 -8.55
CA PHE A 231 -17.19 -28.10 -9.76
C PHE A 231 -16.79 -29.40 -10.49
N LYS A 232 -16.38 -30.43 -9.74
CA LYS A 232 -16.08 -31.77 -10.31
C LYS A 232 -17.29 -32.42 -10.97
N ARG A 233 -18.50 -32.26 -10.43
CA ARG A 233 -19.74 -32.74 -11.07
C ARG A 233 -19.99 -31.99 -12.39
N GLN A 234 -19.74 -30.69 -12.44
CA GLN A 234 -19.87 -29.89 -13.66
C GLN A 234 -18.84 -30.30 -14.73
N MET A 235 -17.60 -30.63 -14.34
CA MET A 235 -16.56 -31.12 -15.25
C MET A 235 -16.91 -32.45 -15.90
N LYS A 236 -17.56 -33.37 -15.17
CA LYS A 236 -17.99 -34.68 -15.74
C LYS A 236 -18.99 -34.53 -16.88
N ARG A 237 -19.77 -33.46 -16.90
CA ARG A 237 -20.75 -33.17 -17.96
C ARG A 237 -20.14 -32.59 -19.24
N GLU A 238 -18.86 -32.22 -19.20
CA GLU A 238 -18.12 -31.63 -20.31
C GLU A 238 -17.62 -32.74 -21.27
N ARG A 239 -18.31 -32.94 -22.41
CA ARG A 239 -18.06 -34.07 -23.33
C ARG A 239 -16.92 -33.84 -24.35
N ARG A 240 -16.53 -32.58 -24.72
CA ARG A 240 -15.62 -32.30 -25.84
C ARG A 240 -14.68 -31.12 -25.58
N ALA A 241 -14.01 -31.00 -24.44
CA ALA A 241 -13.05 -29.94 -24.28
C ALA A 241 -11.65 -30.39 -24.68
N LYS A 242 -10.99 -29.59 -25.50
CA LYS A 242 -9.54 -29.66 -25.71
C LYS A 242 -8.88 -29.24 -24.40
N VAL A 243 -8.11 -30.14 -23.81
CA VAL A 243 -7.44 -29.90 -22.54
C VAL A 243 -5.97 -29.67 -22.82
N ASP A 244 -5.45 -28.51 -22.39
CA ASP A 244 -4.08 -28.12 -22.64
C ASP A 244 -3.11 -29.00 -21.83
N SER A 245 -1.89 -29.21 -22.34
CA SER A 245 -0.86 -29.96 -21.62
C SER A 245 -0.38 -29.19 -20.39
N TYR A 246 0.09 -29.91 -19.37
CA TYR A 246 0.64 -29.29 -18.16
C TYR A 246 1.82 -28.34 -18.49
N SER A 247 2.73 -28.78 -19.38
CA SER A 247 3.86 -27.97 -19.81
C SER A 247 3.43 -26.65 -20.46
N TYR A 248 2.38 -26.67 -21.28
CA TYR A 248 1.84 -25.48 -21.91
C TYR A 248 1.24 -24.50 -20.87
N ILE A 249 0.50 -25.03 -19.88
CA ILE A 249 -0.08 -24.20 -18.81
C ILE A 249 1.04 -23.56 -17.97
N PHE A 250 2.10 -24.31 -17.59
CA PHE A 250 3.24 -23.75 -16.88
C PHE A 250 3.94 -22.66 -17.69
N LYS A 251 4.15 -22.88 -19.00
CA LYS A 251 4.74 -21.88 -19.90
C LYS A 251 3.93 -20.59 -19.94
N ILE A 252 2.61 -20.69 -20.07
CA ILE A 252 1.74 -19.50 -20.10
C ILE A 252 1.72 -18.80 -18.75
N LEU A 253 1.65 -19.53 -17.63
CA LEU A 253 1.77 -18.95 -16.29
C LEU A 253 3.06 -18.13 -16.17
N PHE A 254 4.19 -18.73 -16.54
CA PHE A 254 5.50 -18.08 -16.45
C PHE A 254 5.59 -16.81 -17.32
N ILE A 255 5.14 -16.89 -18.58
CA ILE A 255 5.11 -15.73 -19.49
C ILE A 255 4.18 -14.62 -18.97
N THR A 256 3.09 -14.97 -18.30
CA THR A 256 2.15 -13.99 -17.76
C THR A 256 2.69 -13.32 -16.50
N ILE A 257 3.41 -14.07 -15.66
CA ILE A 257 3.93 -13.62 -14.36
C ILE A 257 5.12 -12.67 -14.54
N ILE A 258 6.09 -13.00 -15.40
CA ILE A 258 7.38 -12.28 -15.51
C ILE A 258 7.23 -10.76 -15.74
N PRO A 259 6.41 -10.26 -16.70
CA PRO A 259 6.32 -8.82 -16.94
C PRO A 259 5.74 -8.05 -15.74
N VAL A 260 4.76 -8.66 -15.05
CA VAL A 260 4.13 -8.06 -13.86
C VAL A 260 5.13 -8.04 -12.70
N LEU A 261 5.86 -9.14 -12.53
CA LEU A 261 6.88 -9.29 -11.51
C LEU A 261 7.98 -8.25 -11.66
N MET A 262 8.58 -8.13 -12.84
CA MET A 262 9.65 -7.15 -13.09
C MET A 262 9.17 -5.72 -12.83
N SER A 263 7.97 -5.39 -13.29
CA SER A 263 7.35 -4.10 -13.07
C SER A 263 7.22 -3.75 -11.58
N THR A 264 6.66 -4.68 -10.82
CA THR A 264 6.35 -4.46 -9.40
C THR A 264 7.62 -4.46 -8.56
N THR A 265 8.58 -5.32 -8.88
CA THR A 265 9.87 -5.39 -8.16
C THR A 265 10.64 -4.09 -8.29
N ILE A 266 10.81 -3.55 -9.50
CA ILE A 266 11.55 -2.30 -9.73
C ILE A 266 10.93 -1.13 -8.93
N TYR A 267 9.59 -1.04 -8.94
CA TYR A 267 8.91 0.02 -8.19
C TYR A 267 9.08 -0.10 -6.67
N ASN A 268 9.14 -1.32 -6.14
CA ASN A 268 9.23 -1.56 -4.69
C ASN A 268 10.67 -1.70 -4.17
N CYS A 269 11.68 -1.85 -5.04
CA CYS A 269 13.08 -1.88 -4.62
C CYS A 269 13.54 -0.59 -3.93
N ASN A 270 12.88 0.55 -4.20
CA ASN A 270 13.22 1.83 -3.58
C ASN A 270 13.31 1.73 -2.04
N ALA A 271 12.32 1.12 -1.40
CA ALA A 271 12.22 1.10 0.06
C ALA A 271 13.36 0.31 0.74
N ILE A 272 13.78 -0.81 0.17
CA ILE A 272 14.90 -1.59 0.72
C ILE A 272 16.24 -0.92 0.43
N LEU A 273 16.39 -0.32 -0.76
CA LEU A 273 17.61 0.40 -1.13
C LEU A 273 17.81 1.62 -0.23
N ASP A 274 16.76 2.37 0.06
CA ASP A 274 16.81 3.49 0.99
C ASP A 274 17.35 3.09 2.36
N GLN A 275 16.80 2.02 2.94
CA GLN A 275 17.26 1.55 4.23
C GLN A 275 18.70 1.05 4.18
N ALA A 276 19.06 0.27 3.15
CA ALA A 276 20.42 -0.25 3.01
C ALA A 276 21.45 0.88 2.82
N ILE A 277 21.17 1.83 1.91
CA ILE A 277 22.06 2.97 1.64
C ILE A 277 22.20 3.85 2.89
N PHE A 278 21.08 4.24 3.50
CA PHE A 278 21.06 5.06 4.70
C PHE A 278 21.91 4.44 5.82
N LYS A 279 21.64 3.17 6.17
CA LYS A 279 22.33 2.52 7.30
C LYS A 279 23.82 2.32 7.02
N ASN A 280 24.20 1.96 5.80
CA ASN A 280 25.60 1.79 5.45
C ASN A 280 26.35 3.12 5.47
N ILE A 281 25.81 4.19 4.88
CA ILE A 281 26.46 5.49 4.86
C ILE A 281 26.51 6.09 6.27
N ALA A 282 25.43 6.02 7.04
CA ALA A 282 25.41 6.52 8.42
C ALA A 282 26.43 5.78 9.31
N ASN A 283 26.58 4.48 9.13
CA ASN A 283 27.62 3.70 9.81
C ASN A 283 29.04 4.16 9.41
N LEU A 284 29.28 4.40 8.11
CA LEU A 284 30.56 4.92 7.61
C LEU A 284 30.85 6.34 8.12
N GLN A 285 29.83 7.14 8.39
CA GLN A 285 29.93 8.48 8.97
C GLN A 285 30.19 8.44 10.48
N GLY A 286 30.20 7.26 11.12
CA GLY A 286 30.52 7.07 12.53
C GLY A 286 29.34 7.28 13.49
N TYR A 287 28.10 7.35 12.99
CA TYR A 287 26.92 7.38 13.87
C TYR A 287 26.77 6.06 14.63
N SER A 288 26.27 6.13 15.86
CA SER A 288 26.09 4.94 16.67
C SER A 288 24.98 4.03 16.08
N ALA A 289 25.13 2.71 16.24
CA ALA A 289 24.11 1.77 15.79
C ALA A 289 22.74 2.02 16.46
N ASN A 290 22.75 2.58 17.67
CA ASN A 290 21.53 2.95 18.40
C ASN A 290 20.82 4.13 17.74
N ASP A 291 21.54 5.20 17.39
CA ASP A 291 20.96 6.38 16.73
C ASP A 291 20.41 6.01 15.36
N ILE A 292 21.17 5.24 14.57
CA ILE A 292 20.73 4.76 13.25
C ILE A 292 19.43 3.95 13.36
N SER A 293 19.35 3.06 14.34
CA SER A 293 18.17 2.21 14.57
C SER A 293 16.99 3.05 15.07
N GLU A 294 17.22 4.02 15.94
CA GLU A 294 16.16 4.91 16.42
C GLU A 294 15.60 5.78 15.30
N TRP A 295 16.44 6.41 14.51
CA TRP A 295 16.01 7.23 13.36
C TRP A 295 15.22 6.43 12.32
N ASN A 296 15.74 5.25 11.96
CA ASN A 296 15.02 4.40 11.01
C ASN A 296 13.73 3.82 11.59
N GLY A 297 13.69 3.56 12.90
CA GLY A 297 12.48 3.12 13.60
C GLY A 297 11.38 4.20 13.61
N ILE A 298 11.74 5.46 13.84
CA ILE A 298 10.81 6.60 13.72
C ILE A 298 10.31 6.71 12.27
N TYR A 299 11.23 6.64 11.30
CA TYR A 299 10.89 6.70 9.88
C TYR A 299 9.92 5.60 9.46
N THR A 300 10.18 4.34 9.79
CA THR A 300 9.38 3.19 9.36
C THR A 300 8.11 3.00 10.19
N GLY A 301 8.20 3.19 11.51
CA GLY A 301 7.11 2.92 12.45
C GLY A 301 6.08 4.04 12.53
N LYS A 302 6.50 5.30 12.44
CA LYS A 302 5.64 6.46 12.63
C LYS A 302 5.41 7.24 11.34
N TYR A 303 6.47 7.79 10.75
CA TYR A 303 6.39 8.61 9.53
C TYR A 303 5.74 7.85 8.36
N LYS A 304 6.31 6.71 7.93
CA LYS A 304 5.74 5.91 6.82
C LYS A 304 4.31 5.45 7.12
N THR A 305 4.02 5.10 8.35
CA THR A 305 2.68 4.65 8.75
C THR A 305 1.65 5.74 8.52
N LEU A 306 1.94 6.98 8.91
CA LEU A 306 1.02 8.11 8.75
C LEU A 306 0.85 8.52 7.28
N ILE A 307 1.93 8.71 6.53
CA ILE A 307 1.83 9.15 5.14
C ILE A 307 1.17 8.13 4.22
N ASN A 308 1.27 6.84 4.55
CA ASN A 308 0.65 5.77 3.75
C ASN A 308 -0.89 5.75 3.83
N VAL A 309 -1.50 6.39 4.83
CA VAL A 309 -2.96 6.44 4.95
C VAL A 309 -3.62 7.15 3.78
N PRO A 310 -3.31 8.42 3.48
CA PRO A 310 -3.89 9.09 2.31
C PRO A 310 -3.44 8.47 0.98
N ILE A 311 -2.20 7.97 0.87
CA ILE A 311 -1.71 7.28 -0.33
C ILE A 311 -2.53 6.01 -0.60
N SER A 312 -3.02 5.35 0.44
CA SER A 312 -3.87 4.18 0.28
C SER A 312 -5.21 4.48 -0.40
N ILE A 313 -5.74 5.68 -0.21
CA ILE A 313 -6.96 6.15 -0.91
C ILE A 313 -6.67 6.27 -2.41
N ALA A 314 -5.50 6.79 -2.78
CA ALA A 314 -5.07 6.87 -4.18
C ALA A 314 -4.96 5.49 -4.83
N SER A 315 -4.42 4.50 -4.10
CA SER A 315 -4.34 3.11 -4.59
C SER A 315 -5.73 2.50 -4.84
N ALA A 316 -6.68 2.75 -3.94
CA ALA A 316 -8.05 2.27 -4.08
C ALA A 316 -8.76 2.93 -5.28
N LEU A 317 -8.56 4.24 -5.44
CA LEU A 317 -9.10 4.98 -6.59
C LEU A 317 -8.48 4.51 -7.90
N ALA A 318 -7.18 4.28 -7.95
CA ALA A 318 -6.49 3.72 -9.11
C ALA A 318 -7.10 2.37 -9.50
N ALA A 319 -7.22 1.44 -8.54
CA ALA A 319 -7.78 0.12 -8.79
C ALA A 319 -9.23 0.16 -9.31
N SER A 320 -10.06 1.07 -8.77
CA SER A 320 -11.46 1.23 -9.20
C SER A 320 -11.59 1.91 -10.57
N SER A 321 -10.64 2.76 -10.95
CA SER A 321 -10.66 3.50 -12.22
C SER A 321 -10.20 2.66 -13.42
N VAL A 322 -9.31 1.69 -13.20
CA VAL A 322 -8.72 0.86 -14.27
C VAL A 322 -9.75 0.17 -15.16
N PRO A 323 -10.79 -0.55 -14.67
CA PRO A 323 -11.72 -1.25 -15.55
C PRO A 323 -12.52 -0.32 -16.46
N ALA A 324 -13.02 0.80 -15.89
CA ALA A 324 -13.80 1.77 -16.63
C ALA A 324 -12.95 2.48 -17.70
N LEU A 325 -11.72 2.85 -17.34
CA LEU A 325 -10.76 3.48 -18.24
C LEU A 325 -10.35 2.53 -19.38
N THR A 326 -10.10 1.24 -19.06
CA THR A 326 -9.78 0.24 -20.07
C THR A 326 -10.93 0.05 -21.06
N ALA A 327 -12.16 -0.03 -20.58
CA ALA A 327 -13.33 -0.14 -21.42
C ALA A 327 -13.50 1.09 -22.36
N ALA A 328 -13.33 2.29 -21.83
CA ALA A 328 -13.39 3.51 -22.64
C ALA A 328 -12.26 3.58 -23.69
N TYR A 329 -11.05 3.18 -23.30
CA TYR A 329 -9.87 3.19 -24.19
C TYR A 329 -9.99 2.16 -25.31
N THR A 330 -10.42 0.93 -25.01
CA THR A 330 -10.61 -0.14 -26.00
C THR A 330 -11.71 0.20 -27.00
N ASN A 331 -12.76 0.90 -26.55
CA ASN A 331 -13.83 1.36 -27.43
C ASN A 331 -13.48 2.65 -28.22
N GLY A 332 -12.25 3.15 -28.15
CA GLY A 332 -11.81 4.33 -28.88
C GLY A 332 -12.42 5.65 -28.43
N LYS A 333 -13.11 5.69 -27.27
CA LYS A 333 -13.83 6.89 -26.76
C LYS A 333 -12.85 7.86 -26.09
N LYS A 334 -12.07 8.60 -26.88
CA LYS A 334 -11.00 9.49 -26.40
C LYS A 334 -11.47 10.53 -25.38
N GLU A 335 -12.64 11.13 -25.57
CA GLU A 335 -13.19 12.13 -24.63
C GLU A 335 -13.56 11.52 -23.29
N ALA A 336 -14.17 10.34 -23.29
CA ALA A 336 -14.47 9.62 -22.05
C ALA A 336 -13.20 9.23 -21.29
N VAL A 337 -12.13 8.81 -21.99
CA VAL A 337 -10.82 8.54 -21.41
C VAL A 337 -10.26 9.80 -20.72
N ARG A 338 -10.24 10.94 -21.43
CA ARG A 338 -9.72 12.20 -20.87
C ARG A 338 -10.55 12.68 -19.69
N SER A 339 -11.87 12.60 -19.76
CA SER A 339 -12.78 12.98 -18.68
C SER A 339 -12.58 12.12 -17.42
N GLN A 340 -12.42 10.79 -17.59
CA GLN A 340 -12.16 9.90 -16.47
C GLN A 340 -10.80 10.16 -15.81
N ILE A 341 -9.75 10.39 -16.60
CA ILE A 341 -8.41 10.75 -16.10
C ILE A 341 -8.50 12.05 -15.29
N ASN A 342 -9.14 13.09 -15.87
CA ASN A 342 -9.29 14.38 -15.20
C ASN A 342 -10.04 14.26 -13.86
N THR A 343 -11.17 13.54 -13.86
CA THR A 343 -11.97 13.33 -12.64
C THR A 343 -11.16 12.59 -11.56
N ALA A 344 -10.42 11.54 -11.93
CA ALA A 344 -9.64 10.76 -10.98
C ALA A 344 -8.48 11.59 -10.38
N ILE A 345 -7.74 12.35 -11.21
CA ILE A 345 -6.63 13.18 -10.73
C ILE A 345 -7.17 14.31 -9.83
N ARG A 346 -8.26 14.96 -10.21
CA ARG A 346 -8.87 16.03 -9.40
C ARG A 346 -9.33 15.49 -8.06
N PHE A 347 -10.03 14.34 -8.05
CA PHE A 347 -10.50 13.72 -6.82
C PHE A 347 -9.35 13.43 -5.84
N ILE A 348 -8.26 12.83 -6.32
CA ILE A 348 -7.15 12.50 -5.43
C ILE A 348 -6.42 13.75 -4.93
N MET A 349 -6.31 14.81 -5.74
CA MET A 349 -5.68 16.06 -5.31
C MET A 349 -6.52 16.79 -4.25
N VAL A 350 -7.85 16.77 -4.37
CA VAL A 350 -8.77 17.30 -3.35
C VAL A 350 -8.59 16.60 -2.00
N VAL A 351 -8.16 15.34 -1.99
CA VAL A 351 -7.88 14.59 -0.74
C VAL A 351 -6.43 14.75 -0.29
N ALA A 352 -5.47 14.69 -1.22
CA ALA A 352 -4.04 14.67 -0.89
C ALA A 352 -3.53 16.00 -0.30
N PHE A 353 -3.98 17.14 -0.86
CA PHE A 353 -3.53 18.45 -0.37
C PHE A 353 -3.90 18.73 1.09
N PRO A 354 -5.17 18.59 1.52
CA PRO A 354 -5.51 18.82 2.92
C PRO A 354 -4.84 17.82 3.87
N CYS A 355 -4.66 16.56 3.45
CA CYS A 355 -3.92 15.58 4.23
C CYS A 355 -2.45 15.98 4.39
N ALA A 356 -1.78 16.45 3.32
CA ALA A 356 -0.40 16.88 3.38
C ALA A 356 -0.22 18.11 4.28
N VAL A 357 -1.02 19.15 4.09
CA VAL A 357 -0.93 20.37 4.89
C VAL A 357 -1.35 20.10 6.35
N GLY A 358 -2.44 19.34 6.56
CA GLY A 358 -2.93 19.00 7.89
C GLY A 358 -1.91 18.19 8.69
N MET A 359 -1.28 17.17 8.08
CA MET A 359 -0.23 16.39 8.73
C MET A 359 1.05 17.20 8.96
N GLY A 360 1.39 18.13 8.06
CA GLY A 360 2.51 19.02 8.25
C GLY A 360 2.29 19.97 9.42
N VAL A 361 1.13 20.62 9.50
CA VAL A 361 0.82 21.60 10.56
C VAL A 361 0.63 20.94 11.93
N LEU A 362 -0.06 19.81 11.98
CA LEU A 362 -0.32 19.04 13.20
C LEU A 362 0.65 17.89 13.43
N ALA A 363 1.88 17.94 12.90
CA ALA A 363 2.82 16.83 12.97
C ALA A 363 3.09 16.39 14.43
N SER A 364 3.54 17.29 15.30
CA SER A 364 3.80 16.99 16.71
C SER A 364 2.51 16.61 17.46
N PRO A 365 1.38 17.36 17.36
CA PRO A 365 0.11 16.95 17.97
C PRO A 365 -0.38 15.56 17.59
N ILE A 366 -0.29 15.17 16.32
CA ILE A 366 -0.71 13.86 15.83
C ILE A 366 0.20 12.75 16.36
N LEU A 367 1.53 12.97 16.36
CA LEU A 367 2.49 12.00 16.89
C LEU A 367 2.32 11.79 18.40
N GLN A 368 2.09 12.86 19.15
CA GLN A 368 1.75 12.76 20.59
C GLN A 368 0.43 12.02 20.82
N LEU A 369 -0.59 12.31 20.01
CA LEU A 369 -1.90 11.68 20.13
C LEU A 369 -1.85 10.18 19.86
N LEU A 370 -1.18 9.76 18.77
CA LEU A 370 -1.23 8.39 18.29
C LEU A 370 -0.12 7.51 18.88
N PHE A 371 1.09 8.07 19.04
CA PHE A 371 2.28 7.32 19.45
C PHE A 371 2.87 7.77 20.78
N ARG A 372 2.28 8.77 21.43
CA ARG A 372 2.79 9.39 22.66
C ARG A 372 4.24 9.88 22.51
N ASP A 373 4.59 10.30 21.29
CA ASP A 373 5.92 10.76 20.93
C ASP A 373 5.93 12.27 20.76
N SER A 374 6.72 12.94 21.59
CA SER A 374 6.93 14.40 21.56
C SER A 374 8.30 14.77 20.97
N SER A 375 9.04 13.81 20.37
CA SER A 375 10.35 14.08 19.81
C SER A 375 10.28 15.05 18.64
N GLU A 376 11.20 16.01 18.64
CA GLU A 376 11.33 17.00 17.57
C GLU A 376 11.70 16.32 16.24
N LEU A 377 12.52 15.26 16.30
CA LEU A 377 12.94 14.49 15.14
C LEU A 377 11.73 13.87 14.41
N ALA A 378 10.82 13.22 15.13
CA ALA A 378 9.63 12.62 14.54
C ALA A 378 8.70 13.69 13.94
N ALA A 379 8.51 14.80 14.66
CA ALA A 379 7.71 15.93 14.20
C ALA A 379 8.27 16.55 12.92
N SER A 380 9.58 16.83 12.89
CA SER A 380 10.27 17.42 11.74
C SER A 380 10.25 16.48 10.53
N MET A 381 10.43 15.16 10.71
CA MET A 381 10.30 14.19 9.63
C MET A 381 8.90 14.24 9.00
N LEU A 382 7.84 14.31 9.83
CA LEU A 382 6.47 14.35 9.34
C LEU A 382 6.16 15.70 8.66
N GLN A 383 6.64 16.80 9.21
CA GLN A 383 6.47 18.14 8.61
C GLN A 383 7.11 18.23 7.23
N LEU A 384 8.38 17.86 7.12
CA LEU A 384 9.15 17.94 5.89
C LEU A 384 8.65 16.92 4.84
N GLY A 385 8.31 15.73 5.31
CA GLY A 385 7.89 14.64 4.45
C GLY A 385 6.42 14.65 4.06
N ALA A 386 5.57 15.48 4.66
CA ALA A 386 4.13 15.52 4.39
C ALA A 386 3.82 15.83 2.92
N VAL A 387 4.66 16.62 2.23
CA VAL A 387 4.52 16.91 0.79
C VAL A 387 4.56 15.63 -0.06
N SER A 388 5.25 14.59 0.40
CA SER A 388 5.31 13.28 -0.26
C SER A 388 3.92 12.65 -0.45
N ILE A 389 2.95 12.99 0.40
CA ILE A 389 1.56 12.52 0.27
C ILE A 389 0.98 12.93 -1.08
N VAL A 390 1.19 14.18 -1.50
CA VAL A 390 0.70 14.69 -2.79
C VAL A 390 1.38 13.94 -3.94
N PHE A 391 2.70 13.82 -3.90
CA PHE A 391 3.45 13.19 -4.97
C PHE A 391 3.20 11.68 -5.07
N PHE A 392 3.22 10.95 -3.97
CA PHE A 392 2.95 9.51 -4.00
C PHE A 392 1.49 9.19 -4.32
N SER A 393 0.53 10.01 -3.89
CA SER A 393 -0.87 9.83 -4.27
C SER A 393 -1.07 10.01 -5.78
N LEU A 394 -0.47 11.04 -6.37
CA LEU A 394 -0.56 11.30 -7.81
C LEU A 394 0.20 10.24 -8.61
N SER A 395 1.41 9.85 -8.18
CA SER A 395 2.19 8.81 -8.87
C SER A 395 1.50 7.46 -8.85
N THR A 396 0.93 7.06 -7.71
CA THR A 396 0.18 5.81 -7.55
C THR A 396 -1.06 5.79 -8.45
N LEU A 397 -1.82 6.87 -8.47
CA LEU A 397 -2.97 6.99 -9.36
C LEU A 397 -2.55 6.94 -10.83
N SER A 398 -1.54 7.71 -11.21
CA SER A 398 -1.08 7.76 -12.61
C SER A 398 -0.50 6.43 -13.10
N ASN A 399 0.13 5.64 -12.23
CA ASN A 399 0.50 4.25 -12.53
C ASN A 399 -0.73 3.41 -12.91
N GLY A 400 -1.81 3.50 -12.12
CA GLY A 400 -3.08 2.83 -12.41
C GLY A 400 -3.72 3.32 -13.72
N LEU A 401 -3.69 4.62 -13.99
CA LEU A 401 -4.22 5.19 -15.23
C LEU A 401 -3.45 4.67 -16.46
N LEU A 402 -2.13 4.62 -16.42
CA LEU A 402 -1.30 4.05 -17.49
C LEU A 402 -1.57 2.56 -17.69
N GLN A 403 -1.79 1.80 -16.61
CA GLN A 403 -2.25 0.41 -16.71
C GLN A 403 -3.62 0.31 -17.39
N GLY A 404 -4.55 1.18 -17.02
CA GLY A 404 -5.90 1.24 -17.59
C GLY A 404 -5.94 1.54 -19.09
N ILE A 405 -5.00 2.32 -19.62
CA ILE A 405 -4.83 2.57 -21.07
C ILE A 405 -3.89 1.55 -21.75
N ASN A 406 -3.66 0.40 -21.10
CA ASN A 406 -2.86 -0.70 -21.62
C ASN A 406 -1.38 -0.37 -21.88
N ARG A 407 -0.80 0.53 -21.07
CA ARG A 407 0.61 0.99 -21.15
C ARG A 407 1.40 0.62 -19.90
N MET A 408 1.33 -0.65 -19.50
CA MET A 408 1.95 -1.18 -18.27
C MET A 408 3.47 -1.01 -18.23
N ARG A 409 4.15 -0.92 -19.38
CA ARG A 409 5.61 -0.78 -19.46
C ARG A 409 6.10 0.63 -19.13
N GLU A 410 5.27 1.65 -19.29
CA GLU A 410 5.68 3.04 -19.08
C GLU A 410 5.95 3.36 -17.59
N PRO A 411 5.08 3.02 -16.63
CA PRO A 411 5.39 3.21 -15.22
C PRO A 411 6.70 2.52 -14.78
N VAL A 412 7.05 1.38 -15.40
CA VAL A 412 8.29 0.64 -15.09
C VAL A 412 9.51 1.41 -15.53
N LYS A 413 9.50 1.90 -16.77
CA LYS A 413 10.60 2.73 -17.29
C LYS A 413 10.76 4.01 -16.47
N ASN A 414 9.65 4.66 -16.15
CA ASN A 414 9.63 5.88 -15.35
C ASN A 414 10.17 5.61 -13.94
N ALA A 415 9.79 4.48 -13.31
CA ALA A 415 10.27 4.08 -12.01
C ALA A 415 11.78 3.78 -12.02
N LEU A 416 12.30 3.15 -13.07
CA LEU A 416 13.73 2.88 -13.20
C LEU A 416 14.54 4.18 -13.30
N ILE A 417 14.09 5.12 -14.12
CA ILE A 417 14.73 6.43 -14.26
C ILE A 417 14.68 7.18 -12.91
N ALA A 418 13.51 7.21 -12.30
CA ALA A 418 13.32 7.87 -11.01
C ALA A 418 14.19 7.24 -9.91
N LEU A 419 14.32 5.90 -9.89
CA LEU A 419 15.13 5.16 -8.93
C LEU A 419 16.63 5.51 -9.03
N VAL A 420 17.16 5.54 -10.26
CA VAL A 420 18.59 5.89 -10.46
C VAL A 420 18.89 7.31 -9.99
N LEU A 421 18.03 8.27 -10.35
CA LEU A 421 18.20 9.67 -9.94
C LEU A 421 17.99 9.84 -8.42
N HIS A 422 17.04 9.11 -7.84
CA HIS A 422 16.78 9.10 -6.42
C HIS A 422 17.98 8.57 -5.61
N ILE A 423 18.57 7.43 -6.02
CA ILE A 423 19.76 6.88 -5.35
C ILE A 423 20.91 7.88 -5.43
N GLY A 424 21.14 8.48 -6.61
CA GLY A 424 22.17 9.52 -6.75
C GLY A 424 21.95 10.69 -5.80
N LEU A 425 20.72 11.20 -5.73
CA LEU A 425 20.38 12.28 -4.80
C LEU A 425 20.54 11.86 -3.33
N LEU A 426 20.07 10.67 -2.95
CA LEU A 426 20.20 10.15 -1.59
C LEU A 426 21.67 10.12 -1.15
N VAL A 427 22.55 9.57 -2.00
CA VAL A 427 23.99 9.52 -1.72
C VAL A 427 24.59 10.93 -1.56
N VAL A 428 24.23 11.87 -2.45
CA VAL A 428 24.68 13.27 -2.36
C VAL A 428 24.20 13.92 -1.07
N LEU A 429 22.92 13.78 -0.71
CA LEU A 429 22.36 14.36 0.52
C LEU A 429 23.01 13.77 1.77
N MET A 430 23.38 12.50 1.76
CA MET A 430 24.07 11.85 2.87
C MET A 430 25.53 12.29 2.99
N TYR A 431 26.31 12.29 1.89
CA TYR A 431 27.74 12.57 1.92
C TYR A 431 28.08 14.06 1.92
N ALA A 432 27.45 14.85 1.02
CA ALA A 432 27.79 16.27 0.88
C ALA A 432 27.09 17.16 1.91
N PHE A 433 25.83 16.85 2.24
CA PHE A 433 25.03 17.67 3.16
C PHE A 433 24.89 17.08 4.56
N GLN A 434 25.28 15.82 4.76
CA GLN A 434 25.21 15.09 6.04
C GLN A 434 23.85 15.17 6.73
N LEU A 435 22.75 15.09 5.92
CA LEU A 435 21.38 15.26 6.40
C LEU A 435 20.83 14.06 7.17
N ASN A 436 21.65 13.06 7.50
CA ASN A 436 21.25 11.83 8.19
C ASN A 436 19.92 11.26 7.63
N ILE A 437 18.94 10.91 8.50
CA ILE A 437 17.65 10.34 8.08
C ILE A 437 16.78 11.29 7.25
N TYR A 438 16.98 12.61 7.38
CA TYR A 438 16.27 13.57 6.54
C TYR A 438 16.62 13.44 5.06
N ALA A 439 17.83 12.96 4.75
CA ALA A 439 18.21 12.65 3.36
C ALA A 439 17.25 11.64 2.72
N VAL A 440 16.83 10.62 3.47
CA VAL A 440 15.85 9.63 3.00
C VAL A 440 14.48 10.27 2.78
N VAL A 441 14.04 11.14 3.67
CA VAL A 441 12.74 11.86 3.56
C VAL A 441 12.72 12.73 2.30
N TYR A 442 13.77 13.54 2.08
CA TYR A 442 13.86 14.39 0.89
C TYR A 442 14.01 13.60 -0.41
N ALA A 443 14.86 12.58 -0.40
CA ALA A 443 15.06 11.73 -1.57
C ALA A 443 13.75 11.00 -1.96
N ASN A 444 12.97 10.51 -0.99
CA ASN A 444 11.65 9.92 -1.25
C ASN A 444 10.65 10.93 -1.81
N ALA A 445 10.61 12.16 -1.29
CA ALA A 445 9.77 13.22 -1.85
C ALA A 445 10.15 13.51 -3.31
N PHE A 446 11.45 13.55 -3.61
CA PHE A 446 11.97 13.74 -4.97
C PHE A 446 11.62 12.56 -5.88
N PHE A 447 11.74 11.31 -5.41
CA PHE A 447 11.30 10.13 -6.16
C PHE A 447 9.82 10.24 -6.55
N GLY A 448 8.96 10.58 -5.58
CA GLY A 448 7.53 10.79 -5.83
C GLY A 448 7.28 11.89 -6.87
N LEU A 449 8.00 13.01 -6.78
CA LEU A 449 7.91 14.13 -7.74
C LEU A 449 8.34 13.69 -9.15
N LEU A 450 9.48 13.00 -9.27
CA LEU A 450 9.96 12.49 -10.56
C LEU A 450 8.94 11.54 -11.19
N MET A 451 8.39 10.62 -10.40
CA MET A 451 7.33 9.72 -10.86
C MET A 451 6.10 10.49 -11.36
N CYS A 452 5.69 11.56 -10.67
CA CYS A 452 4.59 12.40 -11.12
C CYS A 452 4.88 13.05 -12.48
N VAL A 453 6.06 13.63 -12.66
CA VAL A 453 6.45 14.31 -13.89
C VAL A 453 6.55 13.34 -15.07
N LEU A 454 7.25 12.23 -14.89
CA LEU A 454 7.44 11.21 -15.92
C LEU A 454 6.12 10.53 -16.31
N ASN A 455 5.29 10.21 -15.32
CA ASN A 455 3.97 9.63 -15.57
C ASN A 455 3.01 10.63 -16.23
N ALA A 456 3.02 11.91 -15.84
CA ALA A 456 2.21 12.94 -16.49
C ALA A 456 2.59 13.09 -17.96
N HIS A 457 3.89 13.06 -18.28
CA HIS A 457 4.37 13.04 -19.66
C HIS A 457 3.85 11.81 -20.43
N SER A 458 3.95 10.62 -19.83
CA SER A 458 3.47 9.38 -20.44
C SER A 458 1.95 9.38 -20.64
N VAL A 459 1.17 9.83 -19.64
CA VAL A 459 -0.30 9.94 -19.74
C VAL A 459 -0.68 10.91 -20.87
N LYS A 460 -0.03 12.08 -20.94
CA LYS A 460 -0.26 13.06 -22.02
C LYS A 460 0.04 12.44 -23.40
N LYS A 461 1.17 11.76 -23.54
CA LYS A 461 1.61 11.15 -24.81
C LYS A 461 0.62 10.10 -25.33
N TYR A 462 0.10 9.22 -24.47
CA TYR A 462 -0.70 8.07 -24.89
C TYR A 462 -2.22 8.30 -24.83
N SER A 463 -2.72 9.21 -23.99
CA SER A 463 -4.15 9.52 -23.90
C SER A 463 -4.53 10.86 -24.55
N GLY A 464 -3.54 11.71 -24.84
CA GLY A 464 -3.77 13.09 -25.27
C GLY A 464 -4.41 13.97 -24.19
N TYR A 465 -4.40 13.51 -22.94
CA TYR A 465 -4.86 14.29 -21.79
C TYR A 465 -3.91 15.44 -21.50
N ARG A 466 -4.47 16.65 -21.33
CA ARG A 466 -3.73 17.82 -20.85
C ARG A 466 -4.10 18.10 -19.41
N GLN A 467 -3.09 18.20 -18.56
CA GLN A 467 -3.29 18.43 -17.14
C GLN A 467 -3.93 19.80 -16.88
N GLU A 468 -5.07 19.80 -16.21
CA GLU A 468 -5.72 21.02 -15.74
C GLU A 468 -5.06 21.48 -14.44
N ILE A 469 -4.29 22.55 -14.49
CA ILE A 469 -3.48 22.99 -13.33
C ILE A 469 -4.34 23.75 -12.33
N ARG A 470 -5.17 24.69 -12.77
CA ARG A 470 -5.87 25.63 -11.89
C ARG A 470 -6.81 24.93 -10.92
N ARG A 471 -7.76 24.14 -11.42
CA ARG A 471 -8.78 23.48 -10.58
C ARG A 471 -8.26 22.23 -9.88
N THR A 472 -7.22 21.60 -10.44
CA THR A 472 -6.71 20.34 -9.90
C THR A 472 -5.62 20.54 -8.84
N PHE A 473 -4.77 21.58 -8.98
CA PHE A 473 -3.64 21.81 -8.08
C PHE A 473 -3.74 23.13 -7.33
N VAL A 474 -3.96 24.24 -8.06
CA VAL A 474 -3.88 25.59 -7.45
C VAL A 474 -5.02 25.79 -6.45
N ILE A 475 -6.26 25.52 -6.83
CA ILE A 475 -7.41 25.73 -5.94
C ILE A 475 -7.36 24.80 -4.72
N PRO A 476 -7.19 23.47 -4.85
CA PRO A 476 -7.03 22.61 -3.67
C PRO A 476 -5.83 22.98 -2.80
N GLY A 477 -4.70 23.39 -3.42
CA GLY A 477 -3.50 23.83 -2.71
C GLY A 477 -3.75 25.09 -1.88
N ILE A 478 -4.33 26.13 -2.46
CA ILE A 478 -4.68 27.37 -1.75
C ILE A 478 -5.70 27.08 -0.63
N SER A 479 -6.73 26.27 -0.92
CA SER A 479 -7.73 25.88 0.07
C SER A 479 -7.09 25.13 1.23
N ALA A 480 -6.13 24.26 0.97
CA ALA A 480 -5.39 23.52 2.00
C ALA A 480 -4.47 24.43 2.81
N LEU A 481 -3.83 25.43 2.21
CA LEU A 481 -3.01 26.40 2.95
C LEU A 481 -3.87 27.27 3.89
N ILE A 482 -5.03 27.76 3.42
CA ILE A 482 -5.97 28.50 4.26
C ILE A 482 -6.48 27.61 5.41
N MET A 483 -6.81 26.36 5.10
CA MET A 483 -7.14 25.35 6.11
C MET A 483 -5.99 25.19 7.11
N GLY A 484 -4.75 25.09 6.66
CA GLY A 484 -3.57 24.93 7.52
C GLY A 484 -3.44 26.06 8.56
N VAL A 485 -3.65 27.31 8.14
CA VAL A 485 -3.65 28.47 9.05
C VAL A 485 -4.79 28.33 10.06
N ALA A 486 -6.01 28.03 9.61
CA ALA A 486 -7.15 27.85 10.50
C ALA A 486 -6.96 26.71 11.50
N VAL A 487 -6.37 25.59 11.07
CA VAL A 487 -6.03 24.44 11.91
C VAL A 487 -4.98 24.82 12.95
N TYR A 488 -3.93 25.54 12.56
CA TYR A 488 -2.91 26.00 13.48
C TYR A 488 -3.50 26.90 14.59
N LEU A 489 -4.27 27.91 14.19
CA LEU A 489 -4.88 28.85 15.11
C LEU A 489 -5.91 28.16 16.04
N SER A 490 -6.75 27.29 15.48
CA SER A 490 -7.73 26.53 16.27
C SER A 490 -7.07 25.57 17.24
N TYR A 491 -5.93 24.97 16.86
CA TYR A 491 -5.17 24.10 17.76
C TYR A 491 -4.58 24.89 18.94
N GLN A 492 -3.94 26.03 18.68
CA GLN A 492 -3.39 26.88 19.74
C GLN A 492 -4.47 27.35 20.71
N LEU A 493 -5.61 27.81 20.17
CA LEU A 493 -6.74 28.23 20.97
C LEU A 493 -7.32 27.09 21.81
N ALA A 494 -7.56 25.93 21.20
CA ALA A 494 -8.10 24.76 21.89
C ALA A 494 -7.13 24.23 22.96
N LEU A 495 -5.82 24.24 22.67
CA LEU A 495 -4.80 23.82 23.64
C LEU A 495 -4.74 24.78 24.83
N TYR A 496 -4.87 26.09 24.59
CA TYR A 496 -4.95 27.09 25.65
C TYR A 496 -6.18 26.88 26.54
N LEU A 497 -7.36 26.62 25.94
CA LEU A 497 -8.63 26.46 26.65
C LEU A 497 -8.71 25.12 27.39
N PHE A 498 -8.41 24.02 26.72
CA PHE A 498 -8.64 22.68 27.26
C PHE A 498 -7.41 22.06 27.92
N ARG A 499 -6.21 22.55 27.62
CA ARG A 499 -4.91 22.04 28.09
C ARG A 499 -4.69 20.53 27.84
N VAL A 500 -5.43 19.94 26.90
CA VAL A 500 -5.37 18.52 26.55
C VAL A 500 -5.11 18.40 25.06
N ASN A 501 -3.93 17.88 24.69
CA ASN A 501 -3.52 17.73 23.29
C ASN A 501 -4.53 16.93 22.45
N ALA A 502 -5.08 15.83 22.99
CA ALA A 502 -6.02 14.99 22.26
C ALA A 502 -7.27 15.76 21.82
N ILE A 503 -7.86 16.53 22.74
CA ILE A 503 -9.06 17.35 22.46
C ILE A 503 -8.71 18.44 21.44
N ALA A 504 -7.59 19.16 21.66
CA ALA A 504 -7.16 20.23 20.79
C ALA A 504 -6.90 19.71 19.34
N THR A 505 -6.24 18.57 19.22
CA THR A 505 -5.95 17.96 17.91
C THR A 505 -7.21 17.53 17.17
N VAL A 506 -8.11 16.79 17.83
CA VAL A 506 -9.36 16.32 17.21
C VAL A 506 -10.27 17.51 16.82
N PHE A 507 -10.40 18.51 17.72
CA PHE A 507 -11.15 19.73 17.43
C PHE A 507 -10.60 20.46 16.20
N SER A 508 -9.29 20.63 16.12
CA SER A 508 -8.63 21.33 15.01
C SER A 508 -8.74 20.59 13.69
N ILE A 509 -8.69 19.25 13.69
CA ILE A 509 -8.96 18.44 12.51
C ILE A 509 -10.39 18.68 12.02
N PHE A 510 -11.37 18.71 12.93
CA PHE A 510 -12.77 18.96 12.58
C PHE A 510 -12.97 20.35 11.95
N ILE A 511 -12.38 21.40 12.55
CA ILE A 511 -12.38 22.76 11.99
C ILE A 511 -11.72 22.78 10.62
N GLY A 512 -10.58 22.07 10.49
CA GLY A 512 -9.87 21.95 9.21
C GLY A 512 -10.73 21.40 8.09
N VAL A 513 -11.45 20.30 8.35
CA VAL A 513 -12.36 19.69 7.37
C VAL A 513 -13.44 20.69 6.91
N ILE A 514 -14.03 21.43 7.84
CA ILE A 514 -15.06 22.44 7.52
C ILE A 514 -14.46 23.57 6.70
N VAL A 515 -13.37 24.18 7.16
CA VAL A 515 -12.73 25.31 6.47
C VAL A 515 -12.28 24.90 5.07
N TYR A 516 -11.66 23.73 4.93
CA TYR A 516 -11.25 23.24 3.63
C TYR A 516 -12.42 23.08 2.66
N ALA A 517 -13.50 22.43 3.11
CA ALA A 517 -14.69 22.22 2.29
C ALA A 517 -15.32 23.56 1.87
N VAL A 518 -15.46 24.51 2.79
CA VAL A 518 -16.03 25.83 2.50
C VAL A 518 -15.16 26.60 1.50
N VAL A 519 -13.86 26.70 1.74
CA VAL A 519 -12.94 27.45 0.87
C VAL A 519 -12.85 26.81 -0.52
N LEU A 520 -12.81 25.48 -0.60
CA LEU A 520 -12.77 24.73 -1.86
C LEU A 520 -14.02 25.02 -2.72
N LEU A 521 -15.20 25.10 -2.10
CA LEU A 521 -16.46 25.41 -2.79
C LEU A 521 -16.53 26.87 -3.18
N LEU A 522 -16.11 27.81 -2.32
CA LEU A 522 -16.05 29.24 -2.63
C LEU A 522 -15.14 29.55 -3.83
N LEU A 523 -13.99 28.86 -3.91
CA LEU A 523 -13.07 28.98 -5.02
C LEU A 523 -13.49 28.18 -6.27
N LYS A 524 -14.68 27.54 -6.24
CA LYS A 524 -15.22 26.71 -7.33
C LYS A 524 -14.27 25.57 -7.73
N GLY A 525 -13.62 24.97 -6.74
CA GLY A 525 -12.72 23.83 -6.94
C GLY A 525 -13.44 22.54 -7.35
N LEU A 526 -14.71 22.38 -6.94
CA LEU A 526 -15.58 21.27 -7.32
C LEU A 526 -16.88 21.79 -7.94
N THR A 527 -17.35 21.09 -8.96
CA THR A 527 -18.67 21.32 -9.56
C THR A 527 -19.73 20.48 -8.86
N GLU A 528 -21.00 20.89 -8.97
CA GLU A 528 -22.12 20.12 -8.41
C GLU A 528 -22.16 18.68 -8.92
N GLU A 529 -21.93 18.48 -10.24
CA GLU A 529 -21.87 17.15 -10.86
C GLU A 529 -20.76 16.28 -10.26
N GLU A 530 -19.65 16.89 -9.90
CA GLU A 530 -18.54 16.18 -9.26
C GLU A 530 -18.86 15.81 -7.82
N ILE A 531 -19.51 16.70 -7.08
CA ILE A 531 -19.94 16.43 -5.69
C ILE A 531 -20.97 15.30 -5.67
N LEU A 532 -21.87 15.23 -6.64
CA LEU A 532 -22.85 14.13 -6.74
C LEU A 532 -22.22 12.76 -6.92
N LYS A 533 -20.98 12.68 -7.43
CA LYS A 533 -20.23 11.42 -7.55
C LYS A 533 -19.61 10.94 -6.22
N PHE A 534 -19.57 11.78 -5.19
CA PHE A 534 -19.09 11.38 -3.87
C PHE A 534 -20.14 10.56 -3.10
N PRO A 535 -19.72 9.68 -2.18
CA PRO A 535 -20.64 9.05 -1.26
C PRO A 535 -21.49 10.08 -0.52
N LYS A 536 -22.81 9.92 -0.55
CA LYS A 536 -23.79 10.91 -0.03
C LYS A 536 -23.71 12.30 -0.69
N GLY A 537 -23.21 12.40 -1.92
CA GLY A 537 -23.05 13.67 -2.66
C GLY A 537 -24.32 14.50 -2.75
N ALA A 538 -25.49 13.87 -2.91
CA ALA A 538 -26.78 14.57 -2.91
C ALA A 538 -27.09 15.29 -1.59
N ALA A 539 -26.62 14.76 -0.46
CA ALA A 539 -26.78 15.43 0.84
C ALA A 539 -25.80 16.61 0.96
N LEU A 540 -24.56 16.43 0.47
CA LEU A 540 -23.55 17.48 0.44
C LEU A 540 -23.98 18.65 -0.46
N VAL A 541 -24.54 18.37 -1.64
CA VAL A 541 -25.07 19.41 -2.54
C VAL A 541 -26.21 20.19 -1.87
N ARG A 542 -27.16 19.50 -1.22
CA ARG A 542 -28.26 20.16 -0.49
C ARG A 542 -27.74 21.06 0.61
N LEU A 543 -26.73 20.61 1.38
CA LEU A 543 -26.13 21.40 2.44
C LEU A 543 -25.40 22.63 1.86
N ALA A 544 -24.61 22.44 0.81
CA ALA A 544 -23.86 23.51 0.15
C ALA A 544 -24.78 24.57 -0.49
N ARG A 545 -25.92 24.15 -1.09
CA ARG A 545 -26.95 25.08 -1.58
C ARG A 545 -27.61 25.87 -0.44
N LYS A 546 -27.92 25.20 0.68
CA LYS A 546 -28.49 25.86 1.89
C LYS A 546 -27.53 26.90 2.48
N MET A 547 -26.23 26.69 2.34
CA MET A 547 -25.18 27.62 2.78
C MET A 547 -24.77 28.65 1.69
N HIS A 548 -25.49 28.71 0.58
CA HIS A 548 -25.21 29.60 -0.55
C HIS A 548 -23.79 29.43 -1.17
N LEU A 549 -23.15 28.28 -0.94
CA LEU A 549 -21.81 27.95 -1.49
C LEU A 549 -21.87 27.40 -2.91
N LEU A 550 -23.02 26.88 -3.34
CA LEU A 550 -23.31 26.46 -4.71
C LEU A 550 -24.52 27.27 -5.24
N ARG A 551 -24.36 27.81 -6.42
CA ARG A 551 -25.46 28.49 -7.13
C ARG A 551 -26.22 27.51 -8.00
#